data_cf1729dda1b37d8d2c60ac7e7eb85345
#
_entry.id   cf1729dda1b37d8d2c60ac7e7eb85345
#
_cell.length_a   1.000
_cell.length_b   1.000
_cell.length_c   1.000
_cell.angle_alpha   90.00
_cell.angle_beta   90.00
_cell.angle_gamma   90.00
#
_symmetry.space_group_name_H-M   'P 1'
#
loop_
_entity.id
_entity.type
_entity.pdbx_description
1 polymer ?
#
loop_
_entity_poly.entity_id
_entity_poly.type
_entity_poly.pdbx_seq_one_letter_code
_entity_poly.pdbx_strand_id
1 'polypeptide(L)'
;MQYMPLLFNSMIMKTLIYSSLLAACLLVGCNIDDPHCKRPPGTETEDATVVISFASPDMTIPMESLCALDPEQEQALKDINLYLFNKSTGTCVRHYIKGTLPISMELEKGDYDIYAIANYGSNIGEQTKNGIENFTVSITSEHDLEKDDVLPMSCYESVTVHEDMNLALILKRRVAKIDVTVNLSDEMSRILTLQSLRMVNAPFRCRYFGKNVPTVELMEYPRQDCKNGQQLTFYVLENMQGVNNTITDPKLRGGNNAPANGTYLHIEGYTANKLLDYCIYLGCNTTTDFNMTGNCNYSLEINIQGQSDLD
;
A
#
# COMPACT_ATOMS: atom_id res chain seq x y z
N MET A 1 28.76 -26.45 -30.27
CA MET A 1 29.71 -25.76 -29.41
C MET A 1 30.02 -24.43 -30.06
N GLN A 2 29.24 -23.39 -29.73
CA GLN A 2 29.57 -22.01 -30.12
C GLN A 2 28.86 -21.10 -29.13
N TYR A 3 29.61 -20.48 -28.25
CA TYR A 3 29.18 -19.46 -27.31
C TYR A 3 28.96 -18.14 -28.05
N MET A 4 27.81 -17.52 -27.85
CA MET A 4 27.53 -16.17 -28.28
C MET A 4 27.57 -15.24 -27.06
N PRO A 5 28.30 -14.12 -27.06
CA PRO A 5 28.43 -13.25 -25.89
C PRO A 5 27.22 -12.32 -25.77
N LEU A 6 26.71 -12.19 -24.56
CA LEU A 6 25.73 -11.22 -24.16
C LEU A 6 26.35 -9.82 -24.21
N LEU A 7 25.80 -8.97 -25.06
CA LEU A 7 26.06 -7.54 -25.09
C LEU A 7 25.33 -6.85 -23.94
N PHE A 8 26.10 -6.36 -22.98
CA PHE A 8 25.64 -5.40 -21.98
C PHE A 8 25.31 -4.08 -22.67
N ASN A 9 24.03 -3.74 -22.73
CA ASN A 9 23.63 -2.40 -23.13
C ASN A 9 23.53 -1.52 -21.88
N SER A 10 24.47 -0.57 -21.82
CA SER A 10 24.54 0.51 -20.84
C SER A 10 23.23 1.32 -20.83
N MET A 11 22.49 1.21 -19.77
CA MET A 11 21.30 2.02 -19.54
C MET A 11 21.74 3.41 -19.07
N ILE A 12 21.61 4.37 -19.97
CA ILE A 12 21.82 5.80 -19.70
C ILE A 12 20.72 6.25 -18.75
N MET A 13 21.12 6.59 -17.53
CA MET A 13 20.27 7.22 -16.52
C MET A 13 19.86 8.62 -17.02
N LYS A 14 18.65 8.74 -17.55
CA LYS A 14 18.06 10.05 -17.85
C LYS A 14 17.54 10.66 -16.56
N THR A 15 18.33 11.53 -15.95
CA THR A 15 17.90 12.45 -14.92
C THR A 15 16.93 13.45 -15.56
N LEU A 16 15.63 13.26 -15.36
CA LEU A 16 14.62 14.25 -15.69
C LEU A 16 14.67 15.34 -14.63
N ILE A 17 15.29 16.46 -14.99
CA ILE A 17 15.20 17.72 -14.26
C ILE A 17 13.80 18.28 -14.57
N TYR A 18 12.87 18.17 -13.64
CA TYR A 18 11.62 18.92 -13.71
C TYR A 18 11.93 20.40 -13.48
N SER A 19 11.98 21.16 -14.59
CA SER A 19 11.93 22.60 -14.50
C SER A 19 10.55 23.02 -13.99
N SER A 20 10.53 23.61 -12.79
CA SER A 20 9.36 24.23 -12.20
C SER A 20 8.80 25.31 -13.11
N LEU A 21 7.65 25.01 -13.73
CA LEU A 21 6.80 26.05 -14.31
C LEU A 21 6.09 26.74 -13.15
N LEU A 22 6.60 27.90 -12.77
CA LEU A 22 5.98 28.81 -11.80
C LEU A 22 4.73 29.42 -12.46
N ALA A 23 3.59 28.74 -12.38
CA ALA A 23 2.31 29.34 -12.69
C ALA A 23 1.85 30.11 -11.46
N ALA A 24 1.92 31.43 -11.52
CA ALA A 24 1.32 32.31 -10.55
C ALA A 24 -0.21 32.17 -10.62
N CYS A 25 -0.78 31.25 -9.85
CA CYS A 25 -2.21 31.20 -9.59
C CYS A 25 -2.54 32.27 -8.54
N LEU A 26 -3.30 33.28 -8.94
CA LEU A 26 -3.94 34.24 -8.05
C LEU A 26 -4.79 33.45 -7.03
N LEU A 27 -4.34 33.46 -5.78
CA LEU A 27 -5.00 32.82 -4.65
C LEU A 27 -6.27 33.63 -4.30
N VAL A 28 -7.43 33.07 -4.62
CA VAL A 28 -8.65 33.44 -3.91
C VAL A 28 -8.69 32.58 -2.66
N GLY A 29 -8.18 33.13 -1.56
CA GLY A 29 -8.23 32.46 -0.26
C GLY A 29 -9.68 32.39 0.23
N CYS A 30 -10.21 31.18 0.42
CA CYS A 30 -11.36 30.98 1.29
C CYS A 30 -10.83 30.92 2.73
N ASN A 31 -10.96 32.04 3.44
CA ASN A 31 -10.86 32.08 4.90
C ASN A 31 -12.01 31.26 5.47
N ILE A 32 -11.71 30.08 6.00
CA ILE A 32 -12.62 29.37 6.91
C ILE A 32 -12.16 29.73 8.32
N ASP A 33 -12.71 30.78 8.88
CA ASP A 33 -12.56 31.12 10.28
C ASP A 33 -13.21 30.01 11.13
N ASP A 34 -12.40 29.20 11.79
CA ASP A 34 -12.86 28.33 12.89
C ASP A 34 -13.01 29.18 14.16
N PRO A 35 -14.25 29.38 14.71
CA PRO A 35 -14.47 30.30 15.84
C PRO A 35 -13.92 29.82 17.17
N HIS A 36 -13.27 28.66 17.24
CA HIS A 36 -12.79 28.08 18.51
C HIS A 36 -11.29 28.26 18.81
N CYS A 37 -10.51 28.87 17.91
CA CYS A 37 -9.09 29.14 18.17
C CYS A 37 -8.88 30.62 18.56
N LYS A 38 -9.34 31.04 19.76
CA LYS A 38 -8.93 32.33 20.33
C LYS A 38 -7.60 32.16 21.09
N ARG A 39 -6.55 32.75 20.53
CA ARG A 39 -5.22 32.83 21.14
C ARG A 39 -5.27 33.74 22.40
N PRO A 40 -4.62 33.39 23.53
CA PRO A 40 -4.47 34.27 24.68
C PRO A 40 -3.62 35.48 24.28
N PRO A 41 -3.93 36.72 24.75
CA PRO A 41 -3.13 37.88 24.45
C PRO A 41 -1.82 37.85 25.24
N GLY A 42 -0.65 37.85 24.56
CA GLY A 42 0.62 38.14 25.21
C GLY A 42 1.89 37.47 24.73
N THR A 43 1.87 36.60 23.72
CA THR A 43 3.12 36.13 23.09
C THR A 43 3.03 36.35 21.59
N GLU A 44 3.86 37.31 21.08
CA GLU A 44 4.10 37.39 19.64
C GLU A 44 4.93 36.18 19.22
N THR A 45 4.27 35.07 19.01
CA THR A 45 4.86 33.94 18.26
C THR A 45 4.80 34.36 16.79
N GLU A 46 5.97 34.48 16.16
CA GLU A 46 6.01 34.68 14.72
C GLU A 46 5.43 33.46 14.02
N ASP A 47 4.36 33.67 13.27
CA ASP A 47 3.75 32.66 12.43
C ASP A 47 4.50 32.54 11.10
N ALA A 48 4.40 31.42 10.46
CA ALA A 48 4.88 31.17 9.11
C ALA A 48 3.78 30.56 8.24
N THR A 49 3.74 30.97 6.99
CA THR A 49 2.81 30.42 6.00
C THR A 49 3.34 29.05 5.53
N VAL A 50 2.57 27.99 5.75
CA VAL A 50 2.90 26.64 5.28
C VAL A 50 1.91 26.22 4.21
N VAL A 51 2.42 25.92 3.00
CA VAL A 51 1.63 25.38 1.90
C VAL A 51 1.89 23.88 1.80
N ILE A 52 0.88 23.07 2.04
CA ILE A 52 0.97 21.61 2.00
C ILE A 52 0.31 21.09 0.72
N SER A 53 1.08 20.33 -0.05
CA SER A 53 0.60 19.57 -1.22
C SER A 53 0.67 18.07 -0.96
N PHE A 54 -0.09 17.30 -1.72
CA PHE A 54 -0.22 15.86 -1.55
C PHE A 54 0.09 15.13 -2.85
N ALA A 55 0.83 14.03 -2.76
CA ALA A 55 1.12 13.15 -3.87
C ALA A 55 1.04 11.68 -3.43
N SER A 56 0.67 10.82 -4.37
CA SER A 56 0.73 9.37 -4.21
C SER A 56 1.72 8.82 -5.24
N PRO A 57 2.83 8.19 -4.82
CA PRO A 57 3.77 7.58 -5.75
C PRO A 57 3.20 6.29 -6.33
N ASP A 58 3.84 5.79 -7.40
CA ASP A 58 3.59 4.45 -7.90
C ASP A 58 3.85 3.39 -6.83
N MET A 59 3.20 2.23 -6.96
CA MET A 59 3.52 1.09 -6.10
C MET A 59 4.95 0.61 -6.36
N THR A 60 5.66 0.27 -5.30
CA THR A 60 6.99 -0.33 -5.41
C THR A 60 6.86 -1.78 -5.85
N ILE A 61 7.66 -2.19 -6.85
CA ILE A 61 7.72 -3.57 -7.33
C ILE A 61 8.85 -4.26 -6.57
N PRO A 62 8.60 -5.23 -5.69
CA PRO A 62 9.63 -5.92 -4.90
C PRO A 62 10.46 -6.91 -5.72
N MET A 63 9.93 -7.38 -6.85
CA MET A 63 10.58 -8.28 -7.80
C MET A 63 10.25 -7.85 -9.23
N GLU A 64 11.12 -8.21 -10.18
CA GLU A 64 10.91 -7.96 -11.62
C GLU A 64 9.57 -8.55 -12.08
N SER A 65 8.60 -7.71 -12.25
CA SER A 65 7.29 -8.05 -12.76
C SER A 65 6.82 -7.02 -13.77
N LEU A 66 6.39 -7.53 -14.91
CA LEU A 66 5.87 -6.79 -16.04
C LEU A 66 4.34 -6.80 -16.00
N CYS A 67 3.71 -5.94 -15.19
CA CYS A 67 2.29 -5.66 -15.37
C CYS A 67 2.01 -4.19 -15.11
N ALA A 68 1.46 -3.54 -16.15
CA ALA A 68 0.98 -2.17 -16.07
C ALA A 68 -0.39 -2.17 -15.35
N LEU A 69 -0.49 -1.33 -14.34
CA LEU A 69 -1.70 -0.99 -13.62
C LEU A 69 -2.49 0.06 -14.42
N ASP A 70 -3.78 0.21 -14.10
CA ASP A 70 -4.45 1.48 -14.31
C ASP A 70 -3.99 2.46 -13.21
N PRO A 71 -3.00 3.33 -13.49
CA PRO A 71 -2.33 4.12 -12.44
C PRO A 71 -3.24 5.19 -11.84
N GLU A 72 -4.28 5.62 -12.56
CA GLU A 72 -5.09 6.77 -12.17
C GLU A 72 -5.98 6.47 -10.96
N GLN A 73 -6.62 5.30 -10.91
CA GLN A 73 -7.49 4.90 -9.79
C GLN A 73 -6.70 4.59 -8.53
N GLU A 74 -5.57 3.93 -8.68
CA GLU A 74 -4.72 3.56 -7.53
C GLU A 74 -4.00 4.74 -6.91
N GLN A 75 -3.81 5.85 -7.65
CA GLN A 75 -3.21 7.09 -7.17
C GLN A 75 -4.26 8.11 -6.73
N ALA A 76 -5.53 7.88 -6.99
CA ALA A 76 -6.59 8.84 -6.73
C ALA A 76 -6.72 9.20 -5.25
N LEU A 77 -6.83 10.50 -4.98
CA LEU A 77 -7.03 11.06 -3.65
C LEU A 77 -8.39 11.77 -3.64
N LYS A 78 -9.37 11.21 -2.93
CA LYS A 78 -10.72 11.78 -2.83
C LYS A 78 -10.92 12.63 -1.60
N ASP A 79 -10.32 12.22 -0.49
CA ASP A 79 -10.36 12.98 0.76
C ASP A 79 -9.07 12.79 1.55
N ILE A 80 -8.74 13.76 2.40
CA ILE A 80 -7.56 13.75 3.26
C ILE A 80 -7.94 14.29 4.63
N ASN A 81 -7.64 13.52 5.67
CA ASN A 81 -7.66 13.94 7.06
C ASN A 81 -6.24 14.27 7.49
N LEU A 82 -5.98 15.54 7.76
CA LEU A 82 -4.65 16.09 8.09
C LEU A 82 -4.62 16.55 9.55
N TYR A 83 -3.59 16.15 10.28
CA TYR A 83 -3.33 16.50 11.67
C TYR A 83 -1.89 16.99 11.83
N LEU A 84 -1.71 18.16 12.43
CA LEU A 84 -0.41 18.74 12.73
C LEU A 84 -0.32 18.94 14.25
N PHE A 85 0.51 18.15 14.91
CA PHE A 85 0.73 18.25 16.35
C PHE A 85 2.01 19.06 16.63
N ASN A 86 1.87 20.22 17.26
CA ASN A 86 3.03 20.97 17.76
C ASN A 86 3.68 20.18 18.88
N LYS A 87 4.98 19.88 18.75
CA LYS A 87 5.70 19.02 19.70
C LYS A 87 5.92 19.67 21.07
N SER A 88 6.00 20.99 21.13
CA SER A 88 6.24 21.72 22.38
C SER A 88 4.97 21.95 23.19
N THR A 89 3.85 22.28 22.53
CA THR A 89 2.60 22.62 23.17
C THR A 89 1.60 21.47 23.22
N GLY A 90 1.77 20.48 22.34
CA GLY A 90 0.82 19.38 22.14
C GLY A 90 -0.47 19.81 21.43
N THR A 91 -0.58 21.09 21.02
CA THR A 91 -1.75 21.56 20.25
C THR A 91 -1.83 20.88 18.90
N CYS A 92 -3.05 20.65 18.42
CA CYS A 92 -3.30 20.04 17.13
C CYS A 92 -4.08 20.98 16.22
N VAL A 93 -3.53 21.26 15.05
CA VAL A 93 -4.26 21.84 13.91
C VAL A 93 -4.73 20.71 13.03
N ARG A 94 -6.00 20.71 12.62
CA ARG A 94 -6.58 19.65 11.80
C ARG A 94 -7.36 20.22 10.62
N HIS A 95 -7.32 19.49 9.51
CA HIS A 95 -8.10 19.80 8.31
C HIS A 95 -8.70 18.52 7.72
N TYR A 96 -9.93 18.64 7.22
CA TYR A 96 -10.53 17.66 6.34
C TYR A 96 -10.70 18.27 4.96
N ILE A 97 -10.02 17.68 3.98
CA ILE A 97 -9.88 18.20 2.63
C ILE A 97 -10.56 17.23 1.69
N LYS A 98 -11.43 17.74 0.80
CA LYS A 98 -11.98 16.97 -0.31
C LYS A 98 -11.18 17.29 -1.58
N GLY A 99 -10.68 16.23 -2.23
CA GLY A 99 -9.82 16.36 -3.40
C GLY A 99 -8.34 16.53 -3.06
N THR A 100 -7.57 17.06 -4.01
CA THR A 100 -6.10 17.10 -3.98
C THR A 100 -5.49 18.49 -3.97
N LEU A 101 -6.31 19.53 -3.79
CA LEU A 101 -5.81 20.92 -3.82
C LEU A 101 -4.85 21.18 -2.65
N PRO A 102 -3.75 21.89 -2.88
CA PRO A 102 -2.88 22.34 -1.81
C PRO A 102 -3.64 23.17 -0.79
N ILE A 103 -3.27 23.05 0.48
CA ILE A 103 -3.81 23.84 1.58
C ILE A 103 -2.74 24.79 2.08
N SER A 104 -3.11 26.06 2.28
CA SER A 104 -2.26 27.07 2.90
C SER A 104 -2.77 27.39 4.29
N MET A 105 -1.87 27.46 5.27
CA MET A 105 -2.22 27.75 6.66
C MET A 105 -1.10 28.54 7.35
N GLU A 106 -1.47 29.31 8.35
CA GLU A 106 -0.55 29.96 9.26
C GLU A 106 -0.26 29.04 10.45
N LEU A 107 1.00 28.77 10.71
CA LEU A 107 1.46 27.94 11.83
C LEU A 107 2.46 28.74 12.69
N GLU A 108 2.37 28.57 14.00
CA GLU A 108 3.41 29.03 14.90
C GLU A 108 4.75 28.36 14.54
N LYS A 109 5.86 29.11 14.59
CA LYS A 109 7.19 28.53 14.39
C LYS A 109 7.46 27.47 15.46
N GLY A 110 7.99 26.32 15.05
CA GLY A 110 8.25 25.20 15.95
C GLY A 110 8.30 23.85 15.24
N ASP A 111 8.42 22.80 16.05
CA ASP A 111 8.49 21.43 15.57
C ASP A 111 7.10 20.78 15.54
N TYR A 112 6.78 20.13 14.44
CA TYR A 112 5.49 19.47 14.21
C TYR A 112 5.66 18.00 13.84
N ASP A 113 4.75 17.18 14.34
CA ASP A 113 4.48 15.86 13.81
C ASP A 113 3.19 15.92 12.96
N ILE A 114 3.31 15.58 11.68
CA ILE A 114 2.24 15.67 10.69
C ILE A 114 1.77 14.27 10.31
N TYR A 115 0.48 14.05 10.44
CA TYR A 115 -0.19 12.79 10.06
C TYR A 115 -1.25 13.10 9.01
N ALA A 116 -1.20 12.40 7.88
CA ALA A 116 -2.21 12.46 6.84
C ALA A 116 -2.79 11.09 6.57
N ILE A 117 -4.13 10.97 6.56
CA ILE A 117 -4.88 9.78 6.16
C ILE A 117 -5.73 10.18 4.97
N ALA A 118 -5.54 9.50 3.84
CA ALA A 118 -6.32 9.73 2.63
C ALA A 118 -7.26 8.56 2.34
N ASN A 119 -8.34 8.88 1.64
CA ASN A 119 -9.35 7.93 1.17
C ASN A 119 -10.05 7.18 2.33
N TYR A 120 -10.27 7.85 3.43
CA TYR A 120 -11.06 7.30 4.54
C TYR A 120 -12.57 7.39 4.28
N GLY A 121 -12.98 8.32 3.40
CA GLY A 121 -14.37 8.52 2.99
C GLY A 121 -15.17 9.47 3.88
N SER A 122 -14.60 9.92 5.01
CA SER A 122 -15.27 10.86 5.93
C SER A 122 -14.27 11.61 6.81
N ASN A 123 -14.76 12.68 7.47
CA ASN A 123 -14.00 13.37 8.50
C ASN A 123 -13.86 12.47 9.74
N ILE A 124 -12.63 12.12 10.10
CA ILE A 124 -12.30 11.30 11.28
C ILE A 124 -12.60 12.05 12.59
N GLY A 125 -12.62 13.39 12.54
CA GLY A 125 -12.88 14.23 13.72
C GLY A 125 -11.65 14.46 14.59
N GLU A 126 -11.87 14.80 15.87
CA GLU A 126 -10.77 15.09 16.80
C GLU A 126 -10.04 13.82 17.23
N GLN A 127 -8.72 13.91 17.19
CA GLN A 127 -7.84 12.84 17.62
C GLN A 127 -6.75 13.38 18.54
N THR A 128 -6.38 12.60 19.55
CA THR A 128 -5.12 12.81 20.25
C THR A 128 -3.96 12.29 19.40
N LYS A 129 -2.73 12.73 19.65
CA LYS A 129 -1.54 12.20 18.96
C LYS A 129 -1.48 10.66 19.08
N ASN A 130 -1.64 10.13 20.29
CA ASN A 130 -1.67 8.68 20.50
C ASN A 130 -2.85 7.99 19.79
N GLY A 131 -4.00 8.67 19.69
CA GLY A 131 -5.16 8.16 18.96
C GLY A 131 -4.86 8.00 17.48
N ILE A 132 -4.27 9.04 16.83
CA ILE A 132 -3.93 8.98 15.42
C ILE A 132 -2.78 8.00 15.13
N GLU A 133 -1.75 7.93 15.98
CA GLU A 133 -0.65 6.97 15.84
C GLU A 133 -1.11 5.51 15.88
N ASN A 134 -2.18 5.22 16.62
CA ASN A 134 -2.79 3.90 16.71
C ASN A 134 -4.03 3.73 15.83
N PHE A 135 -4.32 4.70 14.98
CA PHE A 135 -5.48 4.62 14.10
C PHE A 135 -5.32 3.50 13.07
N THR A 136 -6.41 2.76 12.82
CA THR A 136 -6.38 1.56 11.99
C THR A 136 -7.34 1.67 10.82
N VAL A 137 -6.97 1.10 9.68
CA VAL A 137 -7.93 0.68 8.66
C VAL A 137 -8.47 -0.70 9.06
N SER A 138 -9.77 -0.89 8.92
CA SER A 138 -10.44 -2.18 9.15
C SER A 138 -11.42 -2.44 8.02
N ILE A 139 -11.47 -3.68 7.57
CA ILE A 139 -12.35 -4.13 6.48
C ILE A 139 -13.23 -5.28 6.98
N THR A 140 -14.36 -5.46 6.37
CA THR A 140 -15.29 -6.58 6.58
C THR A 140 -15.34 -7.50 5.36
N SER A 141 -14.89 -6.99 4.21
CA SER A 141 -14.82 -7.68 2.92
C SER A 141 -13.62 -7.12 2.13
N GLU A 142 -13.08 -7.90 1.21
CA GLU A 142 -12.03 -7.45 0.28
C GLU A 142 -12.46 -6.23 -0.55
N HIS A 143 -13.74 -6.11 -0.87
CA HIS A 143 -14.30 -4.98 -1.60
C HIS A 143 -14.23 -3.65 -0.84
N ASP A 144 -14.07 -3.69 0.48
CA ASP A 144 -13.91 -2.47 1.28
C ASP A 144 -12.59 -1.75 0.97
N LEU A 145 -11.58 -2.46 0.42
CA LEU A 145 -10.30 -1.89 0.03
C LEU A 145 -10.34 -1.09 -1.28
N GLU A 146 -11.30 -1.41 -2.15
CA GLU A 146 -11.48 -0.75 -3.45
C GLU A 146 -12.72 0.15 -3.46
N LYS A 147 -13.28 0.40 -2.27
CA LYS A 147 -14.48 1.20 -2.15
C LYS A 147 -14.28 2.58 -2.77
N ASP A 148 -15.24 2.96 -3.63
CA ASP A 148 -15.19 4.22 -4.38
C ASP A 148 -13.97 4.34 -5.32
N ASP A 149 -13.40 3.23 -5.81
CA ASP A 149 -12.23 3.18 -6.70
C ASP A 149 -10.99 3.89 -6.13
N VAL A 150 -10.78 3.80 -4.81
CA VAL A 150 -9.61 4.38 -4.15
C VAL A 150 -9.07 3.47 -3.06
N LEU A 151 -7.77 3.57 -2.80
CA LEU A 151 -7.08 2.76 -1.80
C LEU A 151 -6.76 3.56 -0.53
N PRO A 152 -6.81 2.96 0.66
CA PRO A 152 -6.43 3.64 1.91
C PRO A 152 -4.93 3.99 1.91
N MET A 153 -4.62 5.26 2.19
CA MET A 153 -3.25 5.78 2.19
C MET A 153 -2.94 6.57 3.44
N SER A 154 -1.66 6.68 3.78
CA SER A 154 -1.19 7.53 4.87
C SER A 154 0.22 8.06 4.66
N CYS A 155 0.51 9.16 5.34
CA CYS A 155 1.83 9.77 5.43
C CYS A 155 2.08 10.28 6.85
N TYR A 156 3.29 10.09 7.34
CA TYR A 156 3.81 10.72 8.55
C TYR A 156 5.11 11.44 8.23
N GLU A 157 5.17 12.70 8.62
CA GLU A 157 6.38 13.55 8.52
C GLU A 157 6.61 14.31 9.81
N SER A 158 7.87 14.52 10.13
CA SER A 158 8.29 15.37 11.24
C SER A 158 9.04 16.56 10.66
N VAL A 159 8.54 17.77 10.91
CA VAL A 159 9.02 19.00 10.26
C VAL A 159 9.25 20.11 11.28
N THR A 160 10.26 20.94 11.04
CA THR A 160 10.47 22.20 11.76
C THR A 160 10.00 23.38 10.89
N VAL A 161 9.05 24.13 11.40
CA VAL A 161 8.55 25.37 10.78
C VAL A 161 9.30 26.55 11.39
N HIS A 162 10.14 27.24 10.61
CA HIS A 162 10.90 28.41 11.04
C HIS A 162 10.73 29.63 10.11
N GLU A 163 10.19 29.40 8.92
CA GLU A 163 9.88 30.42 7.92
C GLU A 163 8.79 29.89 6.98
N ASP A 164 8.30 30.72 6.07
CA ASP A 164 7.36 30.32 5.03
C ASP A 164 7.92 29.16 4.21
N MET A 165 7.12 28.11 4.03
CA MET A 165 7.59 26.89 3.38
C MET A 165 6.51 26.17 2.57
N ASN A 166 6.97 25.41 1.57
CA ASN A 166 6.16 24.46 0.84
C ASN A 166 6.53 23.03 1.27
N LEU A 167 5.54 22.24 1.65
CA LEU A 167 5.70 20.86 2.09
C LEU A 167 4.92 19.93 1.17
N ALA A 168 5.59 18.92 0.61
CA ALA A 168 4.96 17.88 -0.18
C ALA A 168 4.86 16.60 0.66
N LEU A 169 3.64 16.18 0.99
CA LEU A 169 3.37 14.93 1.71
C LEU A 169 3.17 13.78 0.72
N ILE A 170 3.98 12.73 0.85
CA ILE A 170 3.93 11.55 0.00
C ILE A 170 3.09 10.47 0.69
N LEU A 171 1.87 10.28 0.20
CA LEU A 171 0.89 9.34 0.73
C LEU A 171 1.15 7.93 0.19
N LYS A 172 1.46 6.97 1.06
CA LYS A 172 1.70 5.56 0.71
C LYS A 172 0.46 4.72 1.02
N ARG A 173 0.14 3.81 0.10
CA ARG A 173 -0.99 2.88 0.26
C ARG A 173 -0.73 1.91 1.42
N ARG A 174 -1.79 1.57 2.16
CA ARG A 174 -1.74 0.58 3.24
C ARG A 174 -2.10 -0.83 2.77
N VAL A 175 -2.15 -1.03 1.48
CA VAL A 175 -2.43 -2.28 0.80
C VAL A 175 -1.27 -2.69 -0.10
N ALA A 176 -1.08 -4.01 -0.24
CA ALA A 176 -0.34 -4.65 -1.31
C ALA A 176 -1.32 -5.00 -2.44
N LYS A 177 -0.88 -4.87 -3.67
CA LYS A 177 -1.55 -5.42 -4.86
C LYS A 177 -0.91 -6.75 -5.22
N ILE A 178 -1.73 -7.74 -5.57
CA ILE A 178 -1.28 -9.07 -5.98
C ILE A 178 -1.94 -9.41 -7.30
N ASP A 179 -1.16 -9.44 -8.37
CA ASP A 179 -1.57 -9.89 -9.69
C ASP A 179 -1.14 -11.35 -9.85
N VAL A 180 -2.08 -12.24 -10.15
CA VAL A 180 -1.84 -13.69 -10.26
C VAL A 180 -2.30 -14.21 -11.60
N THR A 181 -1.44 -14.96 -12.29
CA THR A 181 -1.80 -15.72 -13.48
C THR A 181 -1.41 -17.18 -13.29
N VAL A 182 -2.34 -18.09 -13.48
CA VAL A 182 -2.07 -19.54 -13.47
C VAL A 182 -2.05 -20.03 -14.91
N ASN A 183 -0.90 -20.54 -15.33
CA ASN A 183 -0.68 -21.07 -16.68
C ASN A 183 -0.55 -22.59 -16.65
N LEU A 184 -1.32 -23.27 -17.48
CA LEU A 184 -1.23 -24.71 -17.71
C LEU A 184 -0.49 -24.97 -19.03
N SER A 185 0.43 -25.93 -19.04
CA SER A 185 0.98 -26.47 -20.29
C SER A 185 -0.11 -27.10 -21.14
N ASP A 186 0.18 -27.36 -22.43
CA ASP A 186 -0.75 -28.04 -23.34
C ASP A 186 -1.14 -29.43 -22.81
N GLU A 187 -0.25 -30.14 -22.14
CA GLU A 187 -0.53 -31.42 -21.50
C GLU A 187 -1.49 -31.23 -20.33
N MET A 188 -1.16 -30.30 -19.42
CA MET A 188 -1.95 -30.07 -18.21
C MET A 188 -3.34 -29.52 -18.52
N SER A 189 -3.47 -28.67 -19.54
CA SER A 189 -4.76 -28.08 -19.96
C SER A 189 -5.80 -29.13 -20.42
N ARG A 190 -5.35 -30.34 -20.77
CA ARG A 190 -6.23 -31.48 -21.18
C ARG A 190 -6.71 -32.31 -20.01
N ILE A 191 -6.02 -32.30 -18.89
CA ILE A 191 -6.29 -33.22 -17.76
C ILE A 191 -6.65 -32.50 -16.48
N LEU A 192 -6.22 -31.25 -16.28
CA LEU A 192 -6.46 -30.42 -15.09
C LEU A 192 -7.50 -29.35 -15.39
N THR A 193 -8.54 -29.30 -14.60
CA THR A 193 -9.49 -28.19 -14.56
C THR A 193 -9.18 -27.33 -13.35
N LEU A 194 -8.77 -26.08 -13.56
CA LEU A 194 -8.68 -25.06 -12.50
C LEU A 194 -10.12 -24.71 -12.08
N GLN A 195 -10.35 -24.62 -10.79
CA GLN A 195 -11.66 -24.31 -10.23
C GLN A 195 -11.69 -22.92 -9.62
N SER A 196 -10.86 -22.68 -8.63
CA SER A 196 -10.90 -21.43 -7.89
C SER A 196 -9.52 -21.03 -7.36
N LEU A 197 -9.43 -19.73 -7.06
CA LEU A 197 -8.30 -19.12 -6.40
C LEU A 197 -8.82 -18.12 -5.36
N ARG A 198 -8.20 -18.07 -4.19
CA ARG A 198 -8.53 -17.11 -3.12
C ARG A 198 -7.30 -16.73 -2.31
N MET A 199 -7.40 -15.58 -1.62
CA MET A 199 -6.45 -15.20 -0.61
C MET A 199 -6.85 -15.76 0.76
N VAL A 200 -5.89 -16.29 1.48
CA VAL A 200 -6.07 -16.84 2.84
C VAL A 200 -5.10 -16.15 3.78
N ASN A 201 -5.50 -16.00 5.03
CA ASN A 201 -4.78 -15.24 6.04
C ASN A 201 -4.54 -13.78 5.61
N ALA A 202 -5.50 -13.16 4.91
CA ALA A 202 -5.48 -11.74 4.61
C ALA A 202 -5.84 -10.96 5.89
N PRO A 203 -5.04 -9.97 6.33
CA PRO A 203 -5.43 -9.15 7.49
C PRO A 203 -6.72 -8.39 7.21
N PHE A 204 -7.63 -8.35 8.19
CA PHE A 204 -8.81 -7.48 8.14
C PHE A 204 -8.61 -6.15 8.86
N ARG A 205 -7.43 -5.95 9.48
CA ARG A 205 -7.05 -4.70 10.14
C ARG A 205 -5.54 -4.47 10.06
N CYS A 206 -5.13 -3.23 9.78
CA CYS A 206 -3.75 -2.78 9.95
C CYS A 206 -3.70 -1.32 10.42
N ARG A 207 -2.54 -0.88 10.94
CA ARG A 207 -2.33 0.52 11.33
C ARG A 207 -2.05 1.38 10.11
N TYR A 208 -2.51 2.64 10.15
CA TYR A 208 -2.11 3.64 9.17
C TYR A 208 -0.66 4.10 9.38
N PHE A 209 -0.16 4.09 10.62
CA PHE A 209 1.15 4.64 10.98
C PHE A 209 1.99 3.63 11.76
N GLY A 210 3.31 3.84 11.70
CA GLY A 210 4.29 2.99 12.36
C GLY A 210 4.53 1.66 11.63
N LYS A 211 5.29 0.79 12.27
CA LYS A 211 5.53 -0.57 11.78
C LYS A 211 4.37 -1.47 12.18
N ASN A 212 3.79 -2.15 11.21
CA ASN A 212 2.87 -3.22 11.51
C ASN A 212 3.63 -4.40 12.13
N VAL A 213 3.04 -4.99 13.14
CA VAL A 213 3.51 -6.21 13.79
C VAL A 213 2.74 -7.39 13.23
N PRO A 214 3.25 -8.64 13.36
CA PRO A 214 2.47 -9.82 12.98
C PRO A 214 1.08 -9.79 13.59
N THR A 215 0.06 -9.99 12.76
CA THR A 215 -1.33 -9.98 13.19
C THR A 215 -1.93 -11.38 13.22
N VAL A 216 -2.92 -11.56 14.08
CA VAL A 216 -3.81 -12.72 14.11
C VAL A 216 -5.24 -12.35 13.69
N GLU A 217 -5.46 -11.08 13.32
CA GLU A 217 -6.75 -10.56 12.86
C GLU A 217 -6.85 -10.80 11.34
N LEU A 218 -7.20 -12.02 10.95
CA LEU A 218 -7.12 -12.55 9.60
C LEU A 218 -8.50 -12.99 9.08
N MET A 219 -8.67 -12.91 7.76
CA MET A 219 -9.85 -13.38 7.04
C MET A 219 -9.44 -14.18 5.80
N GLU A 220 -10.40 -14.91 5.25
CA GLU A 220 -10.29 -15.51 3.92
C GLU A 220 -11.13 -14.72 2.94
N TYR A 221 -10.60 -14.47 1.75
CA TYR A 221 -11.37 -13.86 0.67
C TYR A 221 -12.26 -14.91 -0.01
N PRO A 222 -13.37 -14.49 -0.61
CA PRO A 222 -14.19 -15.38 -1.41
C PRO A 222 -13.39 -16.04 -2.52
N ARG A 223 -13.81 -17.25 -2.89
CA ARG A 223 -13.27 -17.94 -4.06
C ARG A 223 -13.63 -17.17 -5.32
N GLN A 224 -12.63 -16.96 -6.17
CA GLN A 224 -12.81 -16.43 -7.52
C GLN A 224 -12.56 -17.54 -8.52
N ASP A 225 -13.37 -17.62 -9.58
CA ASP A 225 -13.17 -18.56 -10.68
C ASP A 225 -11.78 -18.36 -11.28
N CYS A 226 -11.01 -19.44 -11.41
CA CYS A 226 -9.67 -19.41 -11.97
C CYS A 226 -9.65 -20.12 -13.32
N LYS A 227 -9.16 -19.42 -14.35
CA LYS A 227 -9.03 -20.00 -15.70
C LYS A 227 -7.57 -19.91 -16.17
N ASN A 228 -7.18 -20.90 -16.99
CA ASN A 228 -5.84 -20.92 -17.58
C ASN A 228 -5.52 -19.61 -18.32
N GLY A 229 -4.40 -18.96 -17.95
CA GLY A 229 -3.92 -17.73 -18.53
C GLY A 229 -4.71 -16.47 -18.14
N GLN A 230 -5.73 -16.58 -17.28
CA GLN A 230 -6.45 -15.41 -16.78
C GLN A 230 -5.71 -14.78 -15.62
N GLN A 231 -5.49 -13.46 -15.69
CA GLN A 231 -5.00 -12.69 -14.56
C GLN A 231 -6.15 -12.38 -13.61
N LEU A 232 -5.90 -12.56 -12.31
CA LEU A 232 -6.74 -12.14 -11.20
C LEU A 232 -5.94 -11.17 -10.33
N THR A 233 -6.60 -10.11 -9.85
CA THR A 233 -5.99 -9.08 -9.01
C THR A 233 -6.64 -9.08 -7.63
N PHE A 234 -5.82 -8.97 -6.58
CA PHE A 234 -6.26 -8.84 -5.20
C PHE A 234 -5.56 -7.65 -4.54
N TYR A 235 -6.28 -6.95 -3.67
CA TYR A 235 -5.70 -6.00 -2.72
C TYR A 235 -5.77 -6.59 -1.32
N VAL A 236 -4.65 -6.52 -0.59
CA VAL A 236 -4.53 -7.10 0.76
C VAL A 236 -3.86 -6.09 1.68
N LEU A 237 -4.39 -5.91 2.89
CA LEU A 237 -3.74 -5.10 3.91
C LEU A 237 -2.36 -5.66 4.26
N GLU A 238 -1.45 -4.78 4.68
CA GLU A 238 -0.09 -5.14 5.08
C GLU A 238 -0.09 -6.24 6.15
N ASN A 239 0.70 -7.31 5.92
CA ASN A 239 0.90 -8.44 6.83
C ASN A 239 2.38 -8.74 7.00
N MET A 240 2.96 -8.35 8.13
CA MET A 240 4.39 -8.47 8.42
C MET A 240 4.66 -9.70 9.29
N GLN A 241 4.87 -10.87 8.65
CA GLN A 241 5.05 -12.16 9.34
C GLN A 241 6.53 -12.56 9.52
N GLY A 242 7.45 -11.73 9.02
CA GLY A 242 8.88 -11.91 9.21
C GLY A 242 9.56 -12.75 8.14
N VAL A 243 10.76 -13.24 8.49
CA VAL A 243 11.67 -13.93 7.59
C VAL A 243 12.12 -15.24 8.23
N ASN A 244 12.11 -16.34 7.47
CA ASN A 244 12.67 -17.62 7.88
C ASN A 244 13.89 -17.96 7.01
N ASN A 245 15.08 -17.62 7.48
CA ASN A 245 16.33 -17.79 6.75
C ASN A 245 16.77 -19.26 6.57
N THR A 246 16.06 -20.20 7.14
CA THR A 246 16.38 -21.64 6.99
C THR A 246 15.84 -22.23 5.69
N ILE A 247 14.93 -21.52 5.00
CA ILE A 247 14.32 -21.97 3.76
C ILE A 247 15.21 -21.57 2.59
N THR A 248 15.85 -22.55 1.98
CA THR A 248 16.76 -22.35 0.83
C THR A 248 16.15 -22.82 -0.50
N ASP A 249 15.06 -23.59 -0.45
CA ASP A 249 14.34 -24.11 -1.61
C ASP A 249 12.89 -23.65 -1.56
N PRO A 250 12.34 -23.04 -2.63
CA PRO A 250 10.93 -22.64 -2.70
C PRO A 250 9.92 -23.75 -2.36
N LYS A 251 10.24 -25.02 -2.67
CA LYS A 251 9.40 -26.18 -2.34
C LYS A 251 9.24 -26.41 -0.84
N LEU A 252 10.16 -25.89 -0.03
CA LEU A 252 10.10 -25.98 1.43
C LEU A 252 9.33 -24.81 2.06
N ARG A 253 8.80 -23.90 1.26
CA ARG A 253 8.14 -22.68 1.72
C ARG A 253 6.69 -22.91 2.20
N GLY A 254 6.36 -24.07 2.66
CA GLY A 254 5.01 -24.41 3.13
C GLY A 254 5.01 -25.20 4.42
N GLY A 255 3.83 -25.64 4.83
CA GLY A 255 3.64 -26.48 6.02
C GLY A 255 4.26 -25.85 7.27
N ASN A 256 5.07 -26.63 7.99
CA ASN A 256 5.66 -26.19 9.27
C ASN A 256 6.78 -25.12 9.12
N ASN A 257 7.23 -24.83 7.91
CA ASN A 257 8.27 -23.83 7.66
C ASN A 257 7.71 -22.43 7.47
N ALA A 258 6.43 -22.33 7.11
CA ALA A 258 5.75 -21.04 6.97
C ALA A 258 5.18 -20.55 8.31
N PRO A 259 5.12 -19.21 8.54
CA PRO A 259 4.40 -18.67 9.68
C PRO A 259 2.91 -19.06 9.61
N ALA A 260 2.34 -19.44 10.74
CA ALA A 260 0.93 -19.88 10.82
C ALA A 260 -0.06 -18.81 10.29
N ASN A 261 0.32 -17.54 10.38
CA ASN A 261 -0.50 -16.40 9.95
C ASN A 261 0.03 -15.75 8.66
N GLY A 262 0.95 -16.42 7.93
CA GLY A 262 1.43 -15.95 6.64
C GLY A 262 0.31 -15.90 5.62
N THR A 263 0.23 -14.81 4.85
CA THR A 263 -0.73 -14.70 3.75
C THR A 263 -0.34 -15.62 2.61
N TYR A 264 -1.29 -16.36 2.06
CA TYR A 264 -1.05 -17.24 0.93
C TYR A 264 -2.21 -17.26 -0.06
N LEU A 265 -1.89 -17.64 -1.31
CA LEU A 265 -2.85 -18.01 -2.32
C LEU A 265 -3.23 -19.47 -2.15
N HIS A 266 -4.52 -19.74 -2.20
CA HIS A 266 -5.07 -21.09 -2.25
C HIS A 266 -5.67 -21.35 -3.63
N ILE A 267 -5.10 -22.30 -4.36
CA ILE A 267 -5.52 -22.68 -5.71
C ILE A 267 -6.16 -24.05 -5.64
N GLU A 268 -7.40 -24.14 -6.12
CA GLU A 268 -8.16 -25.39 -6.17
C GLU A 268 -8.43 -25.80 -7.62
N GLY A 269 -8.36 -27.09 -7.87
CA GLY A 269 -8.65 -27.68 -9.17
C GLY A 269 -8.84 -29.18 -9.07
N TYR A 270 -9.04 -29.85 -10.18
CA TYR A 270 -9.18 -31.29 -10.20
C TYR A 270 -8.76 -31.91 -11.53
N THR A 271 -8.30 -33.17 -11.45
CA THR A 271 -8.14 -34.07 -12.56
C THR A 271 -9.20 -35.20 -12.43
N ALA A 272 -9.20 -36.13 -13.35
CA ALA A 272 -10.10 -37.32 -13.23
C ALA A 272 -9.91 -38.09 -11.91
N ASN A 273 -8.71 -38.05 -11.31
CA ASN A 273 -8.34 -38.92 -10.19
C ASN A 273 -7.78 -38.20 -8.97
N LYS A 274 -7.45 -36.89 -9.07
CA LYS A 274 -6.83 -36.11 -8.00
C LYS A 274 -7.49 -34.74 -7.84
N LEU A 275 -7.52 -34.24 -6.62
CA LEU A 275 -7.78 -32.84 -6.31
C LEU A 275 -6.47 -32.11 -6.31
N LEU A 276 -6.46 -30.90 -6.87
CA LEU A 276 -5.39 -29.95 -6.75
C LEU A 276 -5.73 -29.02 -5.58
N ASP A 277 -4.79 -28.89 -4.64
CA ASP A 277 -4.93 -28.08 -3.44
C ASP A 277 -3.58 -27.44 -3.11
N TYR A 278 -3.29 -26.32 -3.75
CA TYR A 278 -2.02 -25.61 -3.61
C TYR A 278 -2.11 -24.40 -2.71
N CYS A 279 -1.14 -24.29 -1.79
CA CYS A 279 -0.93 -23.14 -0.93
C CYS A 279 0.40 -22.47 -1.30
N ILE A 280 0.35 -21.25 -1.87
CA ILE A 280 1.53 -20.47 -2.24
C ILE A 280 1.65 -19.26 -1.31
N TYR A 281 2.57 -19.33 -0.36
CA TYR A 281 2.83 -18.25 0.58
C TYR A 281 3.45 -17.04 -0.12
N LEU A 282 3.01 -15.85 0.25
CA LEU A 282 3.42 -14.57 -0.34
C LEU A 282 4.52 -13.89 0.48
N GLY A 283 5.28 -13.01 -0.16
CA GLY A 283 6.37 -12.22 0.42
C GLY A 283 7.29 -11.66 -0.66
N CYS A 284 8.34 -10.95 -0.25
CA CYS A 284 9.24 -10.26 -1.18
C CYS A 284 10.16 -11.20 -1.98
N ASN A 285 10.20 -12.50 -1.66
CA ASN A 285 10.95 -13.50 -2.42
C ASN A 285 10.27 -14.87 -2.38
N THR A 286 10.80 -15.83 -3.13
CA THR A 286 10.25 -17.18 -3.26
C THR A 286 10.67 -18.13 -2.15
N THR A 287 11.48 -17.72 -1.18
CA THR A 287 12.03 -18.60 -0.14
C THR A 287 11.75 -18.09 1.27
N THR A 288 12.50 -17.10 1.73
CA THR A 288 12.64 -16.76 3.14
C THR A 288 11.64 -15.74 3.68
N ASP A 289 11.15 -14.83 2.84
CA ASP A 289 10.33 -13.68 3.27
C ASP A 289 8.84 -13.97 3.21
N PHE A 290 8.11 -13.64 4.30
CA PHE A 290 6.65 -13.79 4.44
C PHE A 290 5.95 -12.46 4.73
N ASN A 291 6.59 -11.34 4.35
CA ASN A 291 6.03 -10.01 4.57
C ASN A 291 5.25 -9.54 3.34
N MET A 292 3.98 -9.25 3.55
CA MET A 292 3.16 -8.52 2.59
C MET A 292 3.26 -7.03 2.94
N THR A 293 4.07 -6.31 2.18
CA THR A 293 4.36 -4.89 2.44
C THR A 293 3.38 -4.00 1.68
N GLY A 294 2.80 -3.02 2.36
CA GLY A 294 1.93 -2.02 1.73
C GLY A 294 2.67 -1.18 0.68
N ASN A 295 1.93 -0.60 -0.25
CA ASN A 295 2.42 0.15 -1.41
C ASN A 295 3.35 -0.66 -2.35
N CYS A 296 3.21 -2.01 -2.34
CA CYS A 296 3.95 -2.92 -3.22
C CYS A 296 3.00 -3.66 -4.16
N ASN A 297 3.48 -3.90 -5.38
CA ASN A 297 2.83 -4.77 -6.35
C ASN A 297 3.58 -6.10 -6.45
N TYR A 298 2.89 -7.20 -6.19
CA TYR A 298 3.40 -8.57 -6.31
C TYR A 298 2.76 -9.19 -7.56
N SER A 299 3.57 -9.59 -8.54
CA SER A 299 3.08 -10.32 -9.70
C SER A 299 3.59 -11.75 -9.65
N LEU A 300 2.66 -12.67 -9.76
CA LEU A 300 2.90 -14.10 -9.68
C LEU A 300 2.44 -14.80 -10.95
N GLU A 301 3.40 -15.41 -11.65
CA GLU A 301 3.12 -16.38 -12.69
C GLU A 301 3.33 -17.79 -12.16
N ILE A 302 2.26 -18.56 -12.09
CA ILE A 302 2.25 -19.94 -11.58
C ILE A 302 2.12 -20.86 -12.78
N ASN A 303 3.21 -21.54 -13.13
CA ASN A 303 3.27 -22.41 -14.31
C ASN A 303 3.18 -23.88 -13.88
N ILE A 304 2.06 -24.54 -14.21
CA ILE A 304 1.84 -25.98 -13.97
C ILE A 304 2.17 -26.72 -15.27
N GLN A 305 3.34 -27.37 -15.31
CA GLN A 305 3.90 -27.95 -16.54
C GLN A 305 3.68 -29.44 -16.68
N GLY A 306 3.58 -30.17 -15.56
CA GLY A 306 3.49 -31.63 -15.58
C GLY A 306 2.78 -32.21 -14.35
N GLN A 307 2.52 -33.51 -14.37
CA GLN A 307 1.83 -34.19 -13.27
C GLN A 307 2.63 -34.20 -11.96
N SER A 308 3.96 -34.09 -12.03
CA SER A 308 4.82 -33.91 -10.85
C SER A 308 4.57 -32.61 -10.08
N ASP A 309 3.94 -31.63 -10.72
CA ASP A 309 3.57 -30.36 -10.11
C ASP A 309 2.23 -30.47 -9.35
N LEU A 310 1.60 -31.67 -9.36
CA LEU A 310 0.33 -31.96 -8.65
C LEU A 310 0.54 -32.74 -7.33
N ASP A 311 1.79 -33.01 -6.91
CA ASP A 311 2.12 -33.80 -5.72
C ASP A 311 2.56 -32.95 -4.51
#